data_026d25f4fd3996322369460b9813f483
#
_entry.id   026d25f4fd3996322369460b9813f483
#
_cell.length_a   1.000
_cell.length_b   1.000
_cell.length_c   1.000
_cell.angle_alpha   90.00
_cell.angle_beta   90.00
_cell.angle_gamma   90.00
#
_symmetry.space_group_name_H-M   'P 1'
#
loop_
_entity.id
_entity.type
_entity.pdbx_description
1 polymer ?
#
loop_
_entity_poly.entity_id
_entity_poly.type
_entity_poly.pdbx_seq_one_letter_code
_entity_poly.pdbx_strand_id
1 'polypeptide(L)'
;MRYLSVTEIAKKWNVSERSVRNYCAQGRVPGAFLTGKTWNIPENAEKPERSNKKKEQPVTLLDILQEQKASKYSGGIYHKTQIDLTYNSNHIEGSRLTYDQTRYIFETNTIGVENEVLNVDDVIETANHFRCIDMIIDNAKATLTEKFIKELHLILKNGTSDSRKDWFVVGDYKKLPNEVGGMETALPEEVADKMKALLTEYNGKEEKTFEDILDF
;
A
#
# COMPACT_ATOMS: atom_id res chain seq x y z
N MET A 1 42.05 -4.90 -39.10
CA MET A 1 40.78 -5.37 -38.50
C MET A 1 39.72 -5.25 -39.63
N ARG A 2 38.98 -6.33 -39.91
CA ARG A 2 38.00 -6.30 -41.00
C ARG A 2 36.65 -5.82 -40.40
N TYR A 3 35.96 -4.99 -41.15
CA TYR A 3 34.63 -4.49 -40.75
C TYR A 3 33.58 -4.98 -41.73
N LEU A 4 32.41 -5.31 -41.22
CA LEU A 4 31.26 -5.76 -41.97
C LEU A 4 30.14 -4.72 -41.94
N SER A 5 29.31 -4.77 -42.97
CA SER A 5 28.11 -3.94 -43.06
C SER A 5 26.99 -4.44 -42.13
N VAL A 6 25.99 -3.58 -41.89
CA VAL A 6 24.78 -3.95 -41.15
C VAL A 6 24.09 -5.18 -41.70
N THR A 7 24.03 -5.32 -43.04
CA THR A 7 23.38 -6.42 -43.75
C THR A 7 24.13 -7.76 -43.49
N GLU A 8 25.47 -7.73 -43.54
CA GLU A 8 26.28 -8.92 -43.27
C GLU A 8 26.17 -9.39 -41.81
N ILE A 9 26.24 -8.45 -40.87
CA ILE A 9 26.07 -8.73 -39.46
C ILE A 9 24.63 -9.20 -39.13
N ALA A 10 23.62 -8.64 -39.78
CA ALA A 10 22.24 -9.08 -39.62
C ALA A 10 22.07 -10.57 -39.98
N LYS A 11 22.70 -10.99 -41.10
CA LYS A 11 22.74 -12.41 -41.50
C LYS A 11 23.52 -13.26 -40.53
N LYS A 12 24.70 -12.82 -40.07
CA LYS A 12 25.55 -13.53 -39.11
C LYS A 12 24.88 -13.77 -37.76
N TRP A 13 24.15 -12.76 -37.26
CA TRP A 13 23.48 -12.83 -35.95
C TRP A 13 22.05 -13.36 -36.02
N ASN A 14 21.54 -13.62 -37.23
CA ASN A 14 20.13 -14.01 -37.48
C ASN A 14 19.14 -13.04 -36.81
N VAL A 15 19.27 -11.74 -37.16
CA VAL A 15 18.39 -10.64 -36.70
C VAL A 15 18.09 -9.69 -37.86
N SER A 16 17.11 -8.79 -37.63
CA SER A 16 16.83 -7.75 -38.63
C SER A 16 17.95 -6.68 -38.65
N GLU A 17 18.16 -6.06 -39.79
CA GLU A 17 19.09 -4.91 -39.93
C GLU A 17 18.76 -3.78 -38.99
N ARG A 18 17.46 -3.56 -38.71
CA ARG A 18 16.98 -2.58 -37.72
C ARG A 18 17.51 -2.90 -36.34
N SER A 19 17.53 -4.17 -35.92
CA SER A 19 18.08 -4.60 -34.64
C SER A 19 19.56 -4.31 -34.53
N VAL A 20 20.33 -4.60 -35.61
CA VAL A 20 21.77 -4.31 -35.64
C VAL A 20 22.03 -2.80 -35.53
N ARG A 21 21.32 -1.96 -36.28
CA ARG A 21 21.44 -0.50 -36.15
C ARG A 21 21.13 -0.01 -34.77
N ASN A 22 20.09 -0.56 -34.14
CA ASN A 22 19.74 -0.21 -32.76
C ASN A 22 20.82 -0.62 -31.74
N TYR A 23 21.42 -1.79 -31.87
CA TYR A 23 22.53 -2.21 -31.02
C TYR A 23 23.74 -1.29 -31.15
N CYS A 24 24.09 -0.91 -32.38
CA CYS A 24 25.17 0.02 -32.64
C CYS A 24 24.87 1.43 -32.09
N ALA A 25 23.68 1.97 -32.33
CA ALA A 25 23.27 3.28 -31.87
C ALA A 25 23.21 3.37 -30.31
N GLN A 26 22.96 2.26 -29.63
CA GLN A 26 22.97 2.14 -28.17
C GLN A 26 24.36 1.89 -27.59
N GLY A 27 25.43 1.88 -28.43
CA GLY A 27 26.80 1.60 -27.97
C GLY A 27 27.04 0.17 -27.49
N ARG A 28 26.14 -0.77 -27.81
CA ARG A 28 26.19 -2.17 -27.34
C ARG A 28 27.06 -3.09 -28.18
N VAL A 29 27.65 -2.56 -29.23
CA VAL A 29 28.59 -3.27 -30.10
C VAL A 29 29.94 -2.58 -30.02
N PRO A 30 30.87 -3.09 -29.17
CA PRO A 30 32.20 -2.48 -29.03
C PRO A 30 32.94 -2.40 -30.35
N GLY A 31 33.54 -1.25 -30.63
CA GLY A 31 34.30 -1.01 -31.84
C GLY A 31 33.47 -0.74 -33.11
N ALA A 32 32.15 -0.69 -33.04
CA ALA A 32 31.30 -0.24 -34.14
C ALA A 32 31.34 1.29 -34.23
N PHE A 33 31.45 1.84 -35.43
CA PHE A 33 31.44 3.27 -35.68
C PHE A 33 30.65 3.63 -36.96
N LEU A 34 30.20 4.86 -37.03
CA LEU A 34 29.40 5.38 -38.14
C LEU A 34 30.27 6.17 -39.09
N THR A 35 30.23 5.84 -40.39
CA THR A 35 30.83 6.64 -41.46
C THR A 35 29.71 7.13 -42.37
N GLY A 36 29.45 8.43 -42.31
CA GLY A 36 28.26 9.00 -43.00
C GLY A 36 26.95 8.41 -42.43
N LYS A 37 26.25 7.61 -43.25
CA LYS A 37 25.01 6.93 -42.87
C LYS A 37 25.17 5.42 -42.66
N THR A 38 26.43 4.91 -42.73
CA THR A 38 26.73 3.47 -42.73
C THR A 38 27.48 3.08 -41.46
N TRP A 39 26.96 2.07 -40.77
CA TRP A 39 27.65 1.44 -39.63
C TRP A 39 28.74 0.47 -40.13
N ASN A 40 29.94 0.62 -39.60
CA ASN A 40 31.06 -0.31 -39.76
C ASN A 40 31.19 -1.11 -38.45
N ILE A 41 31.05 -2.41 -38.53
CA ILE A 41 30.98 -3.29 -37.36
C ILE A 41 32.13 -4.29 -37.43
N PRO A 42 32.94 -4.47 -36.36
CA PRO A 42 34.02 -5.44 -36.38
C PRO A 42 33.51 -6.84 -36.74
N GLU A 43 34.23 -7.54 -37.61
CA GLU A 43 33.86 -8.91 -38.01
C GLU A 43 33.74 -9.88 -36.83
N ASN A 44 34.56 -9.69 -35.79
CA ASN A 44 34.55 -10.48 -34.58
C ASN A 44 33.55 -9.99 -33.52
N ALA A 45 32.71 -9.00 -33.81
CA ALA A 45 31.70 -8.54 -32.89
C ALA A 45 30.72 -9.67 -32.55
N GLU A 46 30.38 -9.79 -31.30
CA GLU A 46 29.35 -10.71 -30.78
C GLU A 46 27.99 -10.04 -30.74
N LYS A 47 26.95 -10.87 -30.92
CA LYS A 47 25.57 -10.40 -30.82
C LYS A 47 25.27 -9.99 -29.40
N PRO A 48 24.89 -8.72 -29.14
CA PRO A 48 24.51 -8.31 -27.79
C PRO A 48 23.29 -9.10 -27.28
N GLU A 49 23.36 -9.55 -26.03
CA GLU A 49 22.22 -10.18 -25.39
C GLU A 49 20.99 -9.24 -25.45
N ARG A 50 19.80 -9.80 -25.58
CA ARG A 50 18.59 -8.98 -25.47
C ARG A 50 18.58 -8.39 -24.07
N SER A 51 18.67 -7.04 -23.98
CA SER A 51 18.34 -6.41 -22.71
C SER A 51 16.87 -6.69 -22.44
N ASN A 52 16.60 -7.61 -21.55
CA ASN A 52 15.31 -7.66 -20.87
C ASN A 52 15.26 -6.39 -20.00
N LYS A 53 14.94 -5.24 -20.61
CA LYS A 53 14.32 -4.18 -19.83
C LYS A 53 13.05 -4.82 -19.30
N LYS A 54 13.07 -5.30 -18.03
CA LYS A 54 11.83 -5.46 -17.29
C LYS A 54 11.08 -4.16 -17.56
N LYS A 55 9.88 -4.22 -18.13
CA LYS A 55 8.97 -3.08 -18.13
C LYS A 55 8.92 -2.69 -16.65
N GLU A 56 9.50 -1.54 -16.29
CA GLU A 56 9.32 -0.96 -14.98
C GLU A 56 7.81 -0.87 -14.82
N GLN A 57 7.27 -1.67 -13.93
CA GLN A 57 5.87 -1.57 -13.59
C GLN A 57 5.67 -0.15 -13.02
N PRO A 58 4.60 0.54 -13.39
CA PRO A 58 4.34 1.86 -12.83
C PRO A 58 4.31 1.73 -11.30
N VAL A 59 5.02 2.62 -10.63
CA VAL A 59 5.04 2.69 -9.16
C VAL A 59 3.62 2.96 -8.68
N THR A 60 3.10 2.09 -7.85
CA THR A 60 1.74 2.21 -7.30
C THR A 60 1.74 3.08 -6.04
N LEU A 61 0.56 3.57 -5.65
CA LEU A 61 0.39 4.28 -4.37
C LEU A 61 0.87 3.42 -3.19
N LEU A 62 0.58 2.12 -3.22
CA LEU A 62 1.01 1.21 -2.17
C LEU A 62 2.54 1.11 -2.09
N ASP A 63 3.24 1.05 -3.22
CA ASP A 63 4.71 1.01 -3.25
C ASP A 63 5.28 2.29 -2.62
N ILE A 64 4.67 3.46 -2.88
CA ILE A 64 5.07 4.74 -2.28
C ILE A 64 4.84 4.75 -0.77
N LEU A 65 3.66 4.28 -0.32
CA LEU A 65 3.34 4.22 1.11
C LEU A 65 4.31 3.30 1.86
N GLN A 66 4.62 2.12 1.30
CA GLN A 66 5.55 1.16 1.89
C GLN A 66 6.98 1.69 1.94
N GLU A 67 7.44 2.37 0.87
CA GLU A 67 8.77 3.00 0.84
C GLU A 67 8.89 4.12 1.87
N GLN A 68 7.90 5.02 1.94
CA GLN A 68 7.91 6.14 2.89
C GLN A 68 7.79 5.67 4.34
N LYS A 69 7.01 4.62 4.60
CA LYS A 69 6.95 3.96 5.91
C LYS A 69 8.31 3.40 6.30
N ALA A 70 8.96 2.63 5.43
CA ALA A 70 10.26 2.01 5.68
C ALA A 70 11.38 3.04 5.89
N SER A 71 11.38 4.13 5.09
CA SER A 71 12.36 5.21 5.19
C SER A 71 12.06 6.22 6.29
N LYS A 72 10.89 6.14 6.94
CA LYS A 72 10.38 7.14 7.91
C LYS A 72 10.37 8.56 7.33
N TYR A 73 10.01 8.68 6.05
CA TYR A 73 10.00 9.96 5.35
C TYR A 73 8.94 10.89 5.91
N SER A 74 9.37 12.02 6.49
CA SER A 74 8.48 13.05 7.05
C SER A 74 7.91 13.95 5.95
N GLY A 75 6.64 14.31 6.06
CA GLY A 75 5.95 15.22 5.13
C GLY A 75 5.48 14.57 3.82
N GLY A 76 5.70 13.25 3.64
CA GLY A 76 5.20 12.50 2.49
C GLY A 76 3.74 12.08 2.61
N ILE A 77 3.24 11.37 1.60
CA ILE A 77 1.85 10.90 1.58
C ILE A 77 1.55 9.92 2.72
N TYR A 78 2.49 9.02 3.05
CA TYR A 78 2.36 8.13 4.21
C TYR A 78 2.17 8.91 5.51
N HIS A 79 3.05 9.87 5.78
CA HIS A 79 3.00 10.72 6.97
C HIS A 79 1.67 11.47 7.07
N LYS A 80 1.22 12.06 5.94
CA LYS A 80 -0.05 12.77 5.87
C LYS A 80 -1.24 11.82 6.07
N THR A 81 -1.24 10.64 5.44
CA THR A 81 -2.30 9.65 5.60
C THR A 81 -2.42 9.19 7.06
N GLN A 82 -1.31 8.94 7.74
CA GLN A 82 -1.32 8.59 9.16
C GLN A 82 -2.06 9.62 10.00
N ILE A 83 -1.71 10.89 9.84
CA ILE A 83 -2.29 11.97 10.66
C ILE A 83 -3.73 12.27 10.26
N ASP A 84 -3.98 12.52 8.97
CA ASP A 84 -5.29 12.95 8.48
C ASP A 84 -6.36 11.87 8.71
N LEU A 85 -6.06 10.60 8.36
CA LEU A 85 -7.01 9.51 8.52
C LEU A 85 -7.29 9.23 10.00
N THR A 86 -6.25 9.22 10.83
CA THR A 86 -6.43 8.98 12.28
C THR A 86 -7.24 10.11 12.93
N TYR A 87 -6.90 11.36 12.64
CA TYR A 87 -7.66 12.50 13.18
C TYR A 87 -9.13 12.44 12.78
N ASN A 88 -9.42 12.29 11.48
CA ASN A 88 -10.78 12.32 10.99
C ASN A 88 -11.60 11.12 11.49
N SER A 89 -11.05 9.91 11.46
CA SER A 89 -11.74 8.71 11.95
C SER A 89 -12.07 8.82 13.45
N ASN A 90 -11.09 9.18 14.27
CA ASN A 90 -11.31 9.30 15.71
C ASN A 90 -12.25 10.46 16.05
N HIS A 91 -12.23 11.56 15.29
CA HIS A 91 -13.11 12.69 15.50
C HIS A 91 -14.60 12.33 15.21
N ILE A 92 -14.85 11.51 14.19
CA ILE A 92 -16.19 10.97 13.88
C ILE A 92 -16.68 10.12 15.06
N GLU A 93 -15.80 9.34 15.70
CA GLU A 93 -16.12 8.52 16.86
C GLU A 93 -16.19 9.32 18.18
N GLY A 94 -16.02 10.63 18.14
CA GLY A 94 -16.20 11.52 19.28
C GLY A 94 -14.93 11.87 20.06
N SER A 95 -13.75 11.52 19.57
CA SER A 95 -12.47 11.96 20.14
C SER A 95 -12.37 13.48 20.14
N ARG A 96 -11.87 14.03 21.23
CA ARG A 96 -11.65 15.48 21.43
C ARG A 96 -10.23 15.92 21.13
N LEU A 97 -9.34 15.02 20.73
CA LEU A 97 -7.99 15.41 20.35
C LEU A 97 -8.01 16.33 19.14
N THR A 98 -7.20 17.38 19.22
CA THR A 98 -6.99 18.28 18.09
C THR A 98 -6.12 17.62 17.02
N TYR A 99 -6.13 18.21 15.82
CA TYR A 99 -5.25 17.76 14.74
C TYR A 99 -3.77 17.83 15.13
N ASP A 100 -3.36 18.91 15.81
CA ASP A 100 -1.97 19.06 16.28
C ASP A 100 -1.61 18.06 17.36
N GLN A 101 -2.52 17.73 18.29
CA GLN A 101 -2.30 16.69 19.29
C GLN A 101 -2.14 15.32 18.62
N THR A 102 -2.98 14.98 17.65
CA THR A 102 -2.85 13.76 16.84
C THR A 102 -1.49 13.70 16.14
N ARG A 103 -1.07 14.81 15.52
CA ARG A 103 0.23 14.94 14.87
C ARG A 103 1.40 14.78 15.84
N TYR A 104 1.36 15.39 17.01
CA TYR A 104 2.42 15.25 18.02
C TYR A 104 2.53 13.82 18.53
N ILE A 105 1.41 13.12 18.74
CA ILE A 105 1.44 11.71 19.13
C ILE A 105 2.15 10.88 18.05
N PHE A 106 1.85 11.12 16.76
CA PHE A 106 2.49 10.41 15.66
C PHE A 106 3.98 10.72 15.52
N GLU A 107 4.33 12.02 15.49
CA GLU A 107 5.69 12.46 15.17
C GLU A 107 6.66 12.27 16.34
N THR A 108 6.20 12.47 17.57
CA THR A 108 7.08 12.59 18.74
C THR A 108 6.72 11.68 19.90
N ASN A 109 5.60 10.94 19.79
CA ASN A 109 5.03 10.17 20.89
C ASN A 109 4.80 11.01 22.18
N THR A 110 4.43 12.27 21.99
CA THR A 110 4.09 13.23 23.06
C THR A 110 2.74 13.86 22.83
N ILE A 111 2.16 14.46 23.84
CA ILE A 111 0.93 15.22 23.77
C ILE A 111 1.10 16.52 24.53
N GLY A 112 0.78 17.62 23.86
CA GLY A 112 0.71 18.94 24.50
C GLY A 112 -0.66 19.13 25.16
N VAL A 113 -0.68 19.48 26.44
CA VAL A 113 -1.89 19.76 27.22
C VAL A 113 -1.73 21.12 27.88
N GLU A 114 -2.59 22.06 27.54
CA GLU A 114 -2.66 23.37 28.23
C GLU A 114 -4.03 23.49 28.90
N ASN A 115 -4.08 23.24 30.21
CA ASN A 115 -5.28 23.40 31.06
C ASN A 115 -6.53 22.61 30.62
N GLU A 116 -6.35 21.54 29.87
CA GLU A 116 -7.42 20.64 29.40
C GLU A 116 -7.35 19.28 30.07
N VAL A 117 -8.51 18.67 30.26
CA VAL A 117 -8.61 17.25 30.66
C VAL A 117 -8.81 16.43 29.41
N LEU A 118 -7.83 15.59 29.09
CA LEU A 118 -7.91 14.67 27.96
C LEU A 118 -8.46 13.32 28.41
N ASN A 119 -9.28 12.72 27.55
CA ASN A 119 -9.68 11.32 27.70
C ASN A 119 -8.49 10.42 27.36
N VAL A 120 -8.10 9.56 28.28
CA VAL A 120 -6.98 8.63 28.08
C VAL A 120 -7.27 7.65 26.95
N ASP A 121 -8.54 7.23 26.79
CA ASP A 121 -8.93 6.33 25.70
C ASP A 121 -8.71 6.98 24.33
N ASP A 122 -8.99 8.28 24.17
CA ASP A 122 -8.73 9.02 22.92
C ASP A 122 -7.24 8.95 22.53
N VAL A 123 -6.35 9.08 23.51
CA VAL A 123 -4.89 9.02 23.28
C VAL A 123 -4.46 7.60 22.88
N ILE A 124 -4.97 6.59 23.61
CA ILE A 124 -4.67 5.17 23.35
C ILE A 124 -5.18 4.77 21.96
N GLU A 125 -6.43 5.09 21.64
CA GLU A 125 -7.03 4.75 20.34
C GLU A 125 -6.30 5.47 19.20
N THR A 126 -5.89 6.72 19.38
CA THR A 126 -5.09 7.44 18.40
C THR A 126 -3.75 6.73 18.13
N ALA A 127 -3.03 6.35 19.15
CA ALA A 127 -1.77 5.62 19.01
C ALA A 127 -1.98 4.23 18.37
N ASN A 128 -3.06 3.55 18.73
CA ASN A 128 -3.42 2.25 18.17
C ASN A 128 -3.87 2.38 16.69
N HIS A 129 -4.56 3.46 16.33
CA HIS A 129 -5.02 3.69 14.96
C HIS A 129 -3.86 3.81 13.97
N PHE A 130 -2.76 4.46 14.33
CA PHE A 130 -1.54 4.47 13.51
C PHE A 130 -1.02 3.06 13.25
N ARG A 131 -1.07 2.17 14.25
CA ARG A 131 -0.66 0.77 14.11
C ARG A 131 -1.61 -0.02 13.19
N CYS A 132 -2.91 0.29 13.23
CA CYS A 132 -3.89 -0.29 12.31
C CYS A 132 -3.62 0.12 10.86
N ILE A 133 -3.33 1.41 10.60
CA ILE A 133 -2.96 1.88 9.26
C ILE A 133 -1.69 1.18 8.75
N ASP A 134 -0.68 1.04 9.60
CA ASP A 134 0.54 0.31 9.26
C ASP A 134 0.27 -1.15 8.89
N MET A 135 -0.58 -1.83 9.66
CA MET A 135 -0.97 -3.20 9.40
C MET A 135 -1.76 -3.33 8.07
N ILE A 136 -2.62 -2.36 7.77
CA ILE A 136 -3.35 -2.32 6.49
C ILE A 136 -2.38 -2.17 5.32
N ILE A 137 -1.42 -1.23 5.40
CA ILE A 137 -0.41 -1.02 4.35
C ILE A 137 0.43 -2.29 4.12
N ASP A 138 0.84 -2.97 5.19
CA ASP A 138 1.67 -4.18 5.09
C ASP A 138 0.90 -5.36 4.48
N ASN A 139 -0.41 -5.41 4.67
CA ASN A 139 -1.28 -6.51 4.22
C ASN A 139 -2.21 -6.16 3.05
N ALA A 140 -2.04 -4.99 2.42
CA ALA A 140 -2.97 -4.48 1.41
C ALA A 140 -3.14 -5.39 0.16
N LYS A 141 -2.20 -6.31 -0.09
CA LYS A 141 -2.28 -7.31 -1.19
C LYS A 141 -2.90 -8.64 -0.75
N ALA A 142 -3.15 -8.82 0.53
CA ALA A 142 -3.75 -10.04 1.05
C ALA A 142 -5.27 -10.01 0.90
N THR A 143 -5.87 -11.19 0.80
CA THR A 143 -7.33 -11.33 0.82
C THR A 143 -7.87 -10.86 2.17
N LEU A 144 -8.94 -10.05 2.16
CA LEU A 144 -9.60 -9.61 3.37
C LEU A 144 -10.27 -10.79 4.08
N THR A 145 -9.96 -10.97 5.36
CA THR A 145 -10.47 -12.08 6.16
C THR A 145 -11.12 -11.58 7.45
N GLU A 146 -12.04 -12.36 7.98
CA GLU A 146 -12.64 -12.12 9.31
C GLU A 146 -11.56 -11.99 10.41
N LYS A 147 -10.54 -12.85 10.35
CA LYS A 147 -9.41 -12.81 11.27
C LYS A 147 -8.70 -11.46 11.22
N PHE A 148 -8.46 -10.91 10.03
CA PHE A 148 -7.79 -9.63 9.86
C PHE A 148 -8.63 -8.46 10.42
N ILE A 149 -9.95 -8.49 10.22
CA ILE A 149 -10.86 -7.48 10.78
C ILE A 149 -10.85 -7.54 12.31
N LYS A 150 -10.94 -8.74 12.90
CA LYS A 150 -10.87 -8.94 14.34
C LYS A 150 -9.53 -8.50 14.92
N GLU A 151 -8.44 -8.71 14.18
CA GLU A 151 -7.09 -8.29 14.59
C GLU A 151 -6.94 -6.76 14.57
N LEU A 152 -7.51 -6.06 13.59
CA LEU A 152 -7.59 -4.60 13.59
C LEU A 152 -8.38 -4.09 14.80
N HIS A 153 -9.55 -4.68 15.09
CA HIS A 153 -10.34 -4.32 16.27
C HIS A 153 -9.56 -4.60 17.59
N LEU A 154 -8.85 -5.72 17.65
CA LEU A 154 -8.00 -6.04 18.80
C LEU A 154 -6.91 -4.98 19.01
N ILE A 155 -6.23 -4.56 17.95
CA ILE A 155 -5.19 -3.53 18.04
C ILE A 155 -5.81 -2.18 18.47
N LEU A 156 -6.89 -1.78 17.80
CA LEU A 156 -7.53 -0.47 18.00
C LEU A 156 -7.99 -0.27 19.45
N LYS A 157 -8.69 -1.26 20.01
CA LYS A 157 -9.32 -1.17 21.35
C LYS A 157 -8.45 -1.69 22.49
N ASN A 158 -7.24 -2.20 22.20
CA ASN A 158 -6.35 -2.71 23.23
C ASN A 158 -5.90 -1.60 24.20
N GLY A 159 -6.06 -1.84 25.49
CA GLY A 159 -5.65 -0.92 26.54
C GLY A 159 -6.65 0.20 26.87
N THR A 160 -7.74 0.32 26.13
CA THR A 160 -8.83 1.26 26.42
C THR A 160 -9.67 0.82 27.63
N SER A 161 -10.50 1.70 28.15
CA SER A 161 -11.45 1.37 29.19
C SER A 161 -12.45 0.29 28.77
N ASP A 162 -12.82 0.27 27.47
CA ASP A 162 -13.67 -0.75 26.88
C ASP A 162 -13.08 -2.16 27.01
N SER A 163 -11.77 -2.30 26.85
CA SER A 163 -11.08 -3.59 26.96
C SER A 163 -11.18 -4.23 28.36
N ARG A 164 -11.62 -3.47 29.35
CA ARG A 164 -11.80 -3.94 30.74
C ARG A 164 -13.25 -4.30 31.08
N LYS A 165 -14.18 -4.15 30.14
CA LYS A 165 -15.59 -4.47 30.34
C LYS A 165 -15.83 -5.95 30.03
N ASP A 166 -16.46 -6.69 30.93
CA ASP A 166 -16.70 -8.14 30.78
C ASP A 166 -17.56 -8.51 29.56
N TRP A 167 -18.41 -7.60 29.13
CA TRP A 167 -19.31 -7.78 27.98
C TRP A 167 -18.71 -7.33 26.65
N PHE A 168 -17.61 -6.59 26.66
CA PHE A 168 -16.93 -6.09 25.47
C PHE A 168 -15.71 -6.96 25.16
N VAL A 169 -15.78 -7.72 24.07
CA VAL A 169 -14.68 -8.62 23.68
C VAL A 169 -13.85 -7.95 22.60
N VAL A 170 -12.66 -7.49 23.02
CA VAL A 170 -11.71 -6.88 22.09
C VAL A 170 -11.22 -7.93 21.09
N GLY A 171 -11.35 -7.63 19.80
CA GLY A 171 -10.95 -8.55 18.74
C GLY A 171 -11.96 -9.66 18.44
N ASP A 172 -13.20 -9.51 18.92
CA ASP A 172 -14.28 -10.44 18.60
C ASP A 172 -15.61 -9.71 18.41
N TYR A 173 -16.65 -10.45 18.08
CA TYR A 173 -17.99 -9.93 17.86
C TYR A 173 -18.68 -9.54 19.18
N LYS A 174 -19.63 -8.63 19.03
CA LYS A 174 -20.47 -8.18 20.15
C LYS A 174 -21.23 -9.35 20.79
N LYS A 175 -21.41 -9.29 22.11
CA LYS A 175 -22.24 -10.23 22.87
C LYS A 175 -23.62 -9.70 23.24
N LEU A 176 -23.81 -8.40 23.10
CA LEU A 176 -25.07 -7.73 23.41
C LEU A 176 -25.63 -7.06 22.15
N PRO A 177 -26.96 -7.00 21.99
CA PRO A 177 -27.60 -6.18 20.96
C PRO A 177 -27.18 -4.72 21.12
N ASN A 178 -27.09 -4.00 20.01
CA ASN A 178 -26.84 -2.57 20.01
C ASN A 178 -27.57 -1.90 18.85
N GLU A 179 -27.70 -0.59 18.93
CA GLU A 179 -28.31 0.27 17.95
C GLU A 179 -27.29 1.29 17.43
N VAL A 180 -27.44 1.71 16.20
CA VAL A 180 -26.65 2.79 15.58
C VAL A 180 -27.62 3.77 14.94
N GLY A 181 -27.60 5.03 15.40
CA GLY A 181 -28.47 6.07 14.87
C GLY A 181 -29.99 5.77 15.01
N GLY A 182 -30.37 5.01 16.05
CA GLY A 182 -31.76 4.59 16.28
C GLY A 182 -32.22 3.40 15.44
N MET A 183 -31.31 2.76 14.70
CA MET A 183 -31.57 1.53 13.94
C MET A 183 -30.98 0.32 14.67
N GLU A 184 -31.78 -0.74 14.78
CA GLU A 184 -31.30 -2.02 15.29
C GLU A 184 -30.27 -2.61 14.34
N THR A 185 -29.16 -3.09 14.91
CA THR A 185 -28.12 -3.80 14.15
C THR A 185 -28.36 -5.32 14.21
N ALA A 186 -27.60 -6.08 13.42
CA ALA A 186 -27.66 -7.54 13.47
C ALA A 186 -27.54 -8.07 14.91
N LEU A 187 -28.33 -9.08 15.26
CA LEU A 187 -28.25 -9.72 16.58
C LEU A 187 -26.89 -10.41 16.76
N PRO A 188 -26.38 -10.53 18.01
CA PRO A 188 -25.06 -11.12 18.26
C PRO A 188 -24.87 -12.50 17.63
N GLU A 189 -25.89 -13.36 17.67
CA GLU A 189 -25.89 -14.70 17.06
C GLU A 189 -25.87 -14.71 15.53
N GLU A 190 -26.27 -13.61 14.89
CA GLU A 190 -26.29 -13.48 13.43
C GLU A 190 -25.00 -12.91 12.86
N VAL A 191 -24.19 -12.23 13.68
CA VAL A 191 -23.05 -11.43 13.19
C VAL A 191 -22.05 -12.31 12.45
N ALA A 192 -21.72 -13.48 12.98
CA ALA A 192 -20.73 -14.37 12.37
C ALA A 192 -21.13 -14.81 10.96
N ASP A 193 -22.38 -15.22 10.77
CA ASP A 193 -22.89 -15.67 9.47
C ASP A 193 -23.00 -14.51 8.48
N LYS A 194 -23.45 -13.33 8.94
CA LYS A 194 -23.53 -12.12 8.10
C LYS A 194 -22.13 -11.65 7.67
N MET A 195 -21.14 -11.65 8.55
CA MET A 195 -19.76 -11.30 8.20
C MET A 195 -19.15 -12.29 7.21
N LYS A 196 -19.42 -13.58 7.38
CA LYS A 196 -18.96 -14.61 6.43
C LYS A 196 -19.59 -14.41 5.04
N ALA A 197 -20.89 -14.11 4.98
CA ALA A 197 -21.58 -13.82 3.73
C ALA A 197 -21.02 -12.58 3.04
N LEU A 198 -20.84 -11.48 3.77
CA LEU A 198 -20.27 -10.23 3.31
C LEU A 198 -18.87 -10.42 2.73
N LEU A 199 -17.98 -11.09 3.46
CA LEU A 199 -16.63 -11.36 3.01
C LEU A 199 -16.59 -12.30 1.79
N THR A 200 -17.50 -13.26 1.72
CA THR A 200 -17.60 -14.16 0.57
C THR A 200 -18.01 -13.39 -0.68
N GLU A 201 -18.98 -12.51 -0.58
CA GLU A 201 -19.44 -11.65 -1.68
C GLU A 201 -18.32 -10.70 -2.11
N TYR A 202 -17.71 -9.96 -1.17
CA TYR A 202 -16.64 -9.01 -1.47
C TYR A 202 -15.43 -9.68 -2.11
N ASN A 203 -14.96 -10.80 -1.56
CA ASN A 203 -13.80 -11.51 -2.08
C ASN A 203 -14.09 -12.26 -3.39
N GLY A 204 -15.34 -12.59 -3.67
CA GLY A 204 -15.76 -13.24 -4.92
C GLY A 204 -15.70 -12.34 -6.15
N LYS A 205 -15.60 -11.03 -5.99
CA LYS A 205 -15.42 -10.08 -7.09
C LYS A 205 -13.95 -10.04 -7.53
N GLU A 206 -13.65 -10.42 -8.77
CA GLU A 206 -12.28 -10.42 -9.31
C GLU A 206 -11.73 -8.99 -9.41
N GLU A 207 -12.54 -8.06 -9.93
CA GLU A 207 -12.24 -6.63 -9.94
C GLU A 207 -13.23 -5.90 -9.05
N LYS A 208 -12.73 -5.03 -8.18
CA LYS A 208 -13.53 -4.22 -7.28
C LYS A 208 -13.59 -2.80 -7.79
N THR A 209 -14.78 -2.32 -8.04
CA THR A 209 -15.03 -0.92 -8.38
C THR A 209 -14.96 -0.04 -7.13
N PHE A 210 -14.95 1.27 -7.33
CA PHE A 210 -15.02 2.21 -6.22
C PHE A 210 -16.36 2.08 -5.45
N GLU A 211 -17.45 1.78 -6.15
CA GLU A 211 -18.77 1.50 -5.55
C GLU A 211 -18.71 0.24 -4.68
N ASP A 212 -18.11 -0.85 -5.16
CA ASP A 212 -17.95 -2.07 -4.36
C ASP A 212 -17.19 -1.85 -3.06
N ILE A 213 -16.25 -0.89 -3.02
CA ILE A 213 -15.49 -0.54 -1.82
C ILE A 213 -16.33 0.32 -0.87
N LEU A 214 -17.19 1.19 -1.40
CA LEU A 214 -18.07 2.03 -0.59
C LEU A 214 -19.24 1.25 0.01
N ASP A 215 -19.74 0.24 -0.70
CA ASP A 215 -20.86 -0.59 -0.26
C ASP A 215 -20.43 -1.65 0.77
N PHE A 216 -19.14 -1.97 0.85
CA PHE A 216 -18.55 -2.88 1.85
C PHE A 216 -18.42 -2.23 3.20
#